data_312fe7025f8ddc0d8b2483456637a5c0
#
_entry.id   312fe7025f8ddc0d8b2483456637a5c0
#
_cell.length_a   1.000
_cell.length_b   1.000
_cell.length_c   1.000
_cell.angle_alpha   90.00
_cell.angle_beta   90.00
_cell.angle_gamma   90.00
#
_symmetry.space_group_name_H-M   'P 1'
#
loop_
_entity.id
_entity.type
_entity.pdbx_description
1 polymer ?
#
loop_
_entity_poly.entity_id
_entity_poly.type
_entity_poly.pdbx_seq_one_letter_code
_entity_poly.pdbx_strand_id
1 'polypeptide(L)'
;MKKLILFFLPLFILTACVEEEQYDNTTQGNFQALWKIMDEHYCFFAEKEKELGVDWNEVKARYSKQANSMLSRDQLFELLASMLGELRDGHVNLYSPFDNGRNWSWKEAYPANYSDTLIRKYLGTDYRIASGLKYRILDDNTGYVQCLTFENSFGNGNLDEVFYYLAPCSKIIIDVRNNGGGMITSAQKLASRFTDEELLVGYIQHKTG
;
A
#
# COMPACT_ATOMS: atom_id res chain seq x y z
N MET A 1 49.71 12.98 -45.79
CA MET A 1 48.68 13.86 -45.30
C MET A 1 47.43 12.98 -45.02
N LYS A 2 47.20 12.63 -43.75
CA LYS A 2 46.05 11.82 -43.38
C LYS A 2 44.85 12.76 -43.14
N LYS A 3 43.77 12.62 -43.92
CA LYS A 3 42.55 13.38 -43.75
C LYS A 3 41.75 12.77 -42.61
N LEU A 4 41.59 13.50 -41.51
CA LEU A 4 40.73 13.17 -40.40
C LEU A 4 39.27 13.51 -40.80
N ILE A 5 38.44 12.49 -41.04
CA ILE A 5 37.01 12.68 -41.29
C ILE A 5 36.33 12.69 -39.91
N LEU A 6 35.92 13.89 -39.47
CA LEU A 6 35.13 14.08 -38.26
C LEU A 6 33.68 13.73 -38.58
N PHE A 7 33.21 12.57 -38.06
CA PHE A 7 31.84 12.15 -38.21
C PHE A 7 31.00 12.89 -37.14
N PHE A 8 30.25 13.91 -37.55
CA PHE A 8 29.28 14.58 -36.73
C PHE A 8 28.04 13.67 -36.62
N LEU A 9 27.89 12.95 -35.50
CA LEU A 9 26.69 12.22 -35.18
C LEU A 9 25.69 13.23 -34.57
N PRO A 10 24.54 13.53 -35.20
CA PRO A 10 23.54 14.38 -34.57
C PRO A 10 22.94 13.63 -33.39
N LEU A 11 23.20 14.11 -32.20
CA LEU A 11 22.57 13.64 -30.95
C LEU A 11 21.12 14.14 -30.96
N PHE A 12 20.19 13.31 -31.46
CA PHE A 12 18.77 13.54 -31.28
C PHE A 12 18.43 13.34 -29.78
N ILE A 13 18.43 14.44 -29.03
CA ILE A 13 17.83 14.48 -27.71
C ILE A 13 16.32 14.40 -27.92
N LEU A 14 15.76 13.19 -27.84
CA LEU A 14 14.32 12.98 -27.72
C LEU A 14 13.95 13.45 -26.30
N THR A 15 13.66 14.73 -26.14
CA THR A 15 12.89 15.22 -25.00
C THR A 15 11.47 14.72 -25.20
N ALA A 16 11.18 13.52 -24.66
CA ALA A 16 9.81 13.10 -24.41
C ALA A 16 9.30 13.99 -23.26
N CYS A 17 8.86 15.19 -23.60
CA CYS A 17 7.98 15.93 -22.71
C CYS A 17 6.67 15.14 -22.65
N VAL A 18 6.45 14.43 -21.57
CA VAL A 18 5.09 14.02 -21.20
C VAL A 18 4.37 15.33 -20.88
N GLU A 19 3.48 15.79 -21.76
CA GLU A 19 2.61 16.91 -21.46
C GLU A 19 1.64 16.43 -20.36
N GLU A 20 1.89 16.84 -19.14
CA GLU A 20 0.91 16.67 -18.07
C GLU A 20 -0.31 17.54 -18.39
N GLU A 21 -1.51 16.95 -18.36
CA GLU A 21 -2.74 17.70 -18.50
C GLU A 21 -2.82 18.76 -17.40
N GLN A 22 -2.99 20.01 -17.81
CA GLN A 22 -3.15 21.13 -16.90
C GLN A 22 -4.62 21.32 -16.56
N TYR A 23 -4.97 21.25 -15.30
CA TYR A 23 -6.30 21.54 -14.79
C TYR A 23 -6.33 22.91 -14.11
N ASP A 24 -7.39 23.65 -14.33
CA ASP A 24 -7.60 24.92 -13.64
C ASP A 24 -7.70 24.68 -12.13
N ASN A 25 -7.09 25.58 -11.35
CA ASN A 25 -7.22 25.53 -9.89
C ASN A 25 -8.59 26.10 -9.45
N THR A 26 -9.63 25.45 -9.90
CA THR A 26 -11.03 25.69 -9.55
C THR A 26 -11.61 24.43 -8.91
N THR A 27 -12.76 24.57 -8.26
CA THR A 27 -13.49 23.41 -7.70
C THR A 27 -13.72 22.32 -8.74
N GLN A 28 -14.16 22.72 -9.93
CA GLN A 28 -14.45 21.78 -11.03
C GLN A 28 -13.16 21.19 -11.61
N GLY A 29 -12.10 21.99 -11.76
CA GLY A 29 -10.81 21.52 -12.28
C GLY A 29 -10.16 20.53 -11.32
N ASN A 30 -10.15 20.81 -10.03
CA ASN A 30 -9.63 19.90 -9.00
C ASN A 30 -10.43 18.57 -8.94
N PHE A 31 -11.76 18.64 -9.07
CA PHE A 31 -12.59 17.46 -9.17
C PHE A 31 -12.22 16.60 -10.38
N GLN A 32 -12.09 17.22 -11.55
CA GLN A 32 -11.77 16.50 -12.78
C GLN A 32 -10.38 15.88 -12.75
N ALA A 33 -9.40 16.62 -12.23
CA ALA A 33 -8.04 16.13 -12.05
C ALA A 33 -8.01 14.87 -11.19
N LEU A 34 -8.63 14.91 -9.99
CA LEU A 34 -8.66 13.76 -9.11
C LEU A 34 -9.39 12.56 -9.71
N TRP A 35 -10.58 12.80 -10.32
CA TRP A 35 -11.34 11.73 -10.96
C TRP A 35 -10.51 11.05 -12.06
N LYS A 36 -9.82 11.82 -12.89
CA LYS A 36 -9.00 11.30 -13.99
C LYS A 36 -7.79 10.53 -13.50
N ILE A 37 -7.08 11.07 -12.49
CA ILE A 37 -5.96 10.36 -11.85
C ILE A 37 -6.41 8.97 -11.37
N MET A 38 -7.56 8.88 -10.73
CA MET A 38 -8.10 7.60 -10.32
C MET A 38 -8.48 6.72 -11.50
N ASP A 39 -9.15 7.29 -12.50
CA ASP A 39 -9.57 6.57 -13.72
C ASP A 39 -8.38 5.95 -14.45
N GLU A 40 -7.27 6.64 -14.52
CA GLU A 40 -6.06 6.17 -15.22
C GLU A 40 -5.19 5.20 -14.39
N HIS A 41 -5.17 5.33 -13.07
CA HIS A 41 -4.20 4.62 -12.23
C HIS A 41 -4.78 3.59 -11.27
N TYR A 42 -6.06 3.67 -10.92
CA TYR A 42 -6.66 2.70 -10.01
C TYR A 42 -6.96 1.37 -10.72
N CYS A 43 -6.35 0.29 -10.24
CA CYS A 43 -6.36 -1.01 -10.93
C CYS A 43 -7.61 -1.86 -10.66
N PHE A 44 -8.40 -1.57 -9.62
CA PHE A 44 -9.43 -2.48 -9.12
C PHE A 44 -10.86 -2.07 -9.46
N PHE A 45 -11.09 -1.23 -10.48
CA PHE A 45 -12.46 -0.82 -10.83
C PHE A 45 -13.37 -2.00 -11.20
N ALA A 46 -12.86 -2.98 -11.95
CA ALA A 46 -13.65 -4.15 -12.33
C ALA A 46 -14.07 -4.99 -11.10
N GLU A 47 -13.19 -5.14 -10.13
CA GLU A 47 -13.49 -5.81 -8.87
C GLU A 47 -14.51 -5.01 -8.03
N LYS A 48 -14.37 -3.68 -7.97
CA LYS A 48 -15.30 -2.80 -7.24
C LYS A 48 -16.68 -2.77 -7.87
N GLU A 49 -16.77 -2.78 -9.19
CA GLU A 49 -18.04 -2.91 -9.90
C GLU A 49 -18.71 -4.25 -9.58
N LYS A 50 -17.96 -5.35 -9.66
CA LYS A 50 -18.48 -6.70 -9.38
C LYS A 50 -18.92 -6.90 -7.93
N GLU A 51 -18.13 -6.39 -6.95
CA GLU A 51 -18.36 -6.65 -5.53
C GLU A 51 -19.29 -5.64 -4.88
N LEU A 52 -19.23 -4.38 -5.31
CA LEU A 52 -19.92 -3.26 -4.67
C LEU A 52 -20.94 -2.59 -5.59
N GLY A 53 -20.96 -2.93 -6.89
CA GLY A 53 -21.78 -2.24 -7.90
C GLY A 53 -21.29 -0.81 -8.16
N VAL A 54 -20.02 -0.50 -7.96
CA VAL A 54 -19.46 0.84 -8.15
C VAL A 54 -19.04 1.03 -9.62
N ASP A 55 -19.85 1.73 -10.39
CA ASP A 55 -19.47 2.25 -11.70
C ASP A 55 -18.81 3.62 -11.54
N TRP A 56 -17.52 3.72 -11.89
CA TRP A 56 -16.75 4.95 -11.72
C TRP A 56 -17.24 6.13 -12.54
N ASN A 57 -17.88 5.88 -13.70
CA ASN A 57 -18.52 6.92 -14.51
C ASN A 57 -19.81 7.43 -13.88
N GLU A 58 -20.60 6.55 -13.27
CA GLU A 58 -21.76 6.97 -12.49
C GLU A 58 -21.36 7.77 -11.25
N VAL A 59 -20.29 7.38 -10.57
CA VAL A 59 -19.67 8.15 -9.48
C VAL A 59 -19.32 9.55 -9.98
N LYS A 60 -18.63 9.68 -11.13
CA LYS A 60 -18.36 10.97 -11.75
C LYS A 60 -19.63 11.80 -11.95
N ALA A 61 -20.65 11.19 -12.54
CA ALA A 61 -21.90 11.89 -12.86
C ALA A 61 -22.63 12.42 -11.61
N ARG A 62 -22.54 11.70 -10.46
CA ARG A 62 -23.14 12.12 -9.20
C ARG A 62 -22.36 13.26 -8.54
N TYR A 63 -21.04 13.11 -8.44
CA TYR A 63 -20.19 14.05 -7.71
C TYR A 63 -19.88 15.33 -8.50
N SER A 64 -19.76 15.27 -9.82
CA SER A 64 -19.53 16.44 -10.66
C SER A 64 -20.63 17.51 -10.53
N LYS A 65 -21.88 17.10 -10.30
CA LYS A 65 -23.00 18.03 -10.07
C LYS A 65 -22.88 18.80 -8.76
N GLN A 66 -22.15 18.25 -7.80
CA GLN A 66 -21.93 18.84 -6.48
C GLN A 66 -20.69 19.74 -6.46
N ALA A 67 -19.71 19.46 -7.31
CA ALA A 67 -18.46 20.21 -7.42
C ALA A 67 -18.68 21.56 -8.12
N ASN A 68 -19.27 22.52 -7.42
CA ASN A 68 -19.58 23.85 -7.93
C ASN A 68 -18.75 24.95 -7.23
N SER A 69 -18.73 26.13 -7.80
CA SER A 69 -17.90 27.26 -7.37
C SER A 69 -18.28 27.86 -5.99
N MET A 70 -19.39 27.42 -5.40
CA MET A 70 -19.83 27.89 -4.07
C MET A 70 -19.21 27.06 -2.92
N LEU A 71 -18.58 25.93 -3.23
CA LEU A 71 -17.93 25.12 -2.20
C LEU A 71 -16.71 25.84 -1.65
N SER A 72 -16.60 25.87 -0.33
CA SER A 72 -15.34 26.20 0.33
C SER A 72 -14.28 25.12 0.04
N ARG A 73 -13.02 25.46 0.32
CA ARG A 73 -11.91 24.49 0.20
C ARG A 73 -12.17 23.20 1.01
N ASP A 74 -12.66 23.35 2.22
CA ASP A 74 -12.92 22.21 3.12
C ASP A 74 -14.10 21.38 2.63
N GLN A 75 -15.16 22.04 2.13
CA GLN A 75 -16.31 21.34 1.51
C GLN A 75 -15.91 20.58 0.23
N LEU A 76 -15.02 21.16 -0.58
CA LEU A 76 -14.47 20.44 -1.73
C LEU A 76 -13.67 19.21 -1.30
N PHE A 77 -12.84 19.35 -0.27
CA PHE A 77 -12.05 18.25 0.26
C PHE A 77 -12.96 17.09 0.72
N GLU A 78 -14.00 17.39 1.49
CA GLU A 78 -14.98 16.40 1.95
C GLU A 78 -15.73 15.73 0.79
N LEU A 79 -16.09 16.49 -0.24
CA LEU A 79 -16.71 15.96 -1.45
C LEU A 79 -15.81 14.95 -2.15
N LEU A 80 -14.53 15.32 -2.33
CA LEU A 80 -13.52 14.49 -2.99
C LEU A 80 -13.20 13.24 -2.16
N ALA A 81 -13.06 13.38 -0.84
CA ALA A 81 -12.84 12.27 0.07
C ALA A 81 -14.02 11.30 0.06
N SER A 82 -15.25 11.80 0.02
CA SER A 82 -16.46 10.99 -0.07
C SER A 82 -16.54 10.23 -1.40
N MET A 83 -16.17 10.87 -2.51
CA MET A 83 -16.08 10.22 -3.83
C MET A 83 -15.11 9.02 -3.80
N LEU A 84 -13.91 9.22 -3.25
CA LEU A 84 -12.93 8.14 -3.10
C LEU A 84 -13.40 7.04 -2.14
N GLY A 85 -14.16 7.41 -1.12
CA GLY A 85 -14.70 6.50 -0.10
C GLY A 85 -15.66 5.46 -0.67
N GLU A 86 -16.29 5.70 -1.84
CA GLU A 86 -17.16 4.73 -2.51
C GLU A 86 -16.41 3.46 -2.93
N LEU A 87 -15.10 3.57 -3.16
CA LEU A 87 -14.26 2.42 -3.52
C LEU A 87 -14.03 1.45 -2.36
N ARG A 88 -14.27 1.85 -1.11
CA ARG A 88 -14.05 1.03 0.09
C ARG A 88 -12.68 0.33 0.06
N ASP A 89 -11.64 1.10 -0.23
CA ASP A 89 -10.27 0.61 -0.32
C ASP A 89 -9.38 1.36 0.67
N GLY A 90 -8.78 0.64 1.61
CA GLY A 90 -7.94 1.22 2.65
C GLY A 90 -6.65 1.87 2.12
N HIS A 91 -6.28 1.61 0.85
CA HIS A 91 -5.12 2.22 0.22
C HIS A 91 -5.47 3.53 -0.51
N VAL A 92 -6.76 3.80 -0.73
CA VAL A 92 -7.23 5.04 -1.35
C VAL A 92 -7.52 6.07 -0.29
N ASN A 93 -6.62 7.04 -0.16
CA ASN A 93 -6.71 8.11 0.84
C ASN A 93 -6.44 9.45 0.18
N LEU A 94 -7.11 10.51 0.65
CA LEU A 94 -6.88 11.89 0.21
C LEU A 94 -6.17 12.65 1.33
N TYR A 95 -5.05 13.28 1.00
CA TYR A 95 -4.29 14.09 1.95
C TYR A 95 -4.22 15.53 1.50
N SER A 96 -4.35 16.43 2.45
CA SER A 96 -4.10 17.85 2.27
C SER A 96 -3.27 18.40 3.45
N PRO A 97 -2.72 19.61 3.35
CA PRO A 97 -2.04 20.24 4.50
C PRO A 97 -2.94 20.51 5.69
N PHE A 98 -4.26 20.45 5.53
CA PHE A 98 -5.24 20.81 6.56
C PHE A 98 -6.15 19.65 6.98
N ASP A 99 -6.23 18.55 6.18
CA ASP A 99 -7.09 17.41 6.51
C ASP A 99 -6.66 16.11 5.83
N ASN A 100 -7.16 14.97 6.35
CA ASN A 100 -6.93 13.63 5.85
C ASN A 100 -8.26 12.92 5.60
N GLY A 101 -8.63 12.75 4.33
CA GLY A 101 -9.81 12.02 3.91
C GLY A 101 -9.58 10.51 3.92
N ARG A 102 -10.08 9.84 4.96
CA ARG A 102 -10.09 8.39 5.10
C ARG A 102 -11.50 7.92 5.37
N ASN A 103 -12.14 7.30 4.41
CA ASN A 103 -13.44 6.68 4.62
C ASN A 103 -13.24 5.18 4.89
N TRP A 104 -13.12 4.81 6.17
CA TRP A 104 -12.88 3.43 6.60
C TRP A 104 -14.03 2.81 7.38
N SER A 105 -15.18 3.47 7.47
CA SER A 105 -16.36 2.97 8.22
C SER A 105 -16.81 1.58 7.77
N TRP A 106 -16.64 1.26 6.48
CA TRP A 106 -16.92 -0.08 5.95
C TRP A 106 -16.12 -1.19 6.65
N LYS A 107 -14.95 -0.88 7.21
CA LYS A 107 -14.10 -1.83 7.92
C LYS A 107 -14.73 -2.28 9.25
N GLU A 108 -15.61 -1.49 9.83
CA GLU A 108 -16.33 -1.82 11.08
C GLU A 108 -17.27 -3.01 10.92
N ALA A 109 -17.67 -3.32 9.67
CA ALA A 109 -18.49 -4.49 9.37
C ALA A 109 -17.73 -5.83 9.52
N TYR A 110 -16.41 -5.80 9.63
CA TYR A 110 -15.58 -6.99 9.74
C TYR A 110 -15.08 -7.17 11.18
N PRO A 111 -15.21 -8.37 11.77
CA PRO A 111 -14.70 -8.62 13.11
C PRO A 111 -13.17 -8.54 13.14
N ALA A 112 -12.64 -7.98 14.21
CA ALA A 112 -11.20 -7.95 14.42
C ALA A 112 -10.67 -9.38 14.64
N ASN A 113 -9.61 -9.75 13.91
CA ASN A 113 -8.91 -11.02 14.07
C ASN A 113 -7.70 -10.93 15.04
N TYR A 114 -7.55 -9.79 15.70
CA TYR A 114 -6.41 -9.46 16.56
C TYR A 114 -6.89 -8.75 17.83
N SER A 115 -6.26 -9.09 18.96
CA SER A 115 -6.47 -8.41 20.23
C SER A 115 -5.12 -8.25 20.94
N ASP A 116 -4.69 -7.01 21.13
CA ASP A 116 -3.44 -6.70 21.85
C ASP A 116 -3.48 -7.21 23.30
N THR A 117 -4.64 -7.15 23.95
CA THR A 117 -4.83 -7.68 25.31
C THR A 117 -4.59 -9.18 25.37
N LEU A 118 -5.11 -9.94 24.39
CA LEU A 118 -4.90 -11.38 24.34
C LEU A 118 -3.45 -11.71 23.99
N ILE A 119 -2.83 -10.99 23.07
CA ILE A 119 -1.42 -11.16 22.74
C ILE A 119 -0.55 -10.92 23.97
N ARG A 120 -0.77 -9.82 24.69
CA ARG A 120 -0.03 -9.52 25.93
C ARG A 120 -0.23 -10.60 27.01
N LYS A 121 -1.43 -11.15 27.11
CA LYS A 121 -1.74 -12.22 28.06
C LYS A 121 -0.93 -13.50 27.77
N TYR A 122 -0.79 -13.89 26.48
CA TYR A 122 -0.16 -15.14 26.08
C TYR A 122 1.32 -15.00 25.71
N LEU A 123 1.70 -13.92 25.05
CA LEU A 123 3.10 -13.63 24.74
C LEU A 123 3.86 -13.12 25.97
N GLY A 124 3.16 -12.46 26.91
CA GLY A 124 3.80 -11.78 28.04
C GLY A 124 4.57 -10.54 27.62
N THR A 125 5.52 -10.15 28.45
CA THR A 125 6.42 -9.00 28.22
C THR A 125 7.88 -9.40 28.03
N ASP A 126 8.19 -10.68 28.27
CA ASP A 126 9.53 -11.26 28.13
C ASP A 126 9.72 -11.83 26.72
N TYR A 127 9.87 -10.94 25.75
CA TYR A 127 10.15 -11.27 24.36
C TYR A 127 11.34 -10.45 23.85
N ARG A 128 12.00 -10.96 22.83
CA ARG A 128 13.08 -10.28 22.11
C ARG A 128 12.51 -9.48 20.93
N ILE A 129 13.28 -8.51 20.47
CA ILE A 129 12.92 -7.68 19.31
C ILE A 129 14.10 -7.60 18.35
N ALA A 130 13.87 -7.93 17.09
CA ALA A 130 14.81 -7.70 16.00
C ALA A 130 14.08 -7.08 14.80
N SER A 131 14.46 -5.87 14.42
CA SER A 131 13.85 -5.12 13.30
C SER A 131 12.30 -5.06 13.33
N GLY A 132 11.73 -4.89 14.53
CA GLY A 132 10.26 -4.83 14.71
C GLY A 132 9.57 -6.18 14.87
N LEU A 133 10.25 -7.30 14.62
CA LEU A 133 9.76 -8.63 14.96
C LEU A 133 9.85 -8.85 16.47
N LYS A 134 8.75 -9.21 17.10
CA LYS A 134 8.74 -9.68 18.50
C LYS A 134 8.76 -11.19 18.51
N TYR A 135 9.68 -11.80 19.25
CA TYR A 135 9.82 -13.25 19.26
C TYR A 135 10.23 -13.82 20.61
N ARG A 136 9.78 -15.02 20.89
CA ARG A 136 10.17 -15.81 22.05
C ARG A 136 9.91 -17.30 21.84
N ILE A 137 10.48 -18.11 22.72
CA ILE A 137 10.11 -19.53 22.86
C ILE A 137 8.99 -19.62 23.90
N LEU A 138 7.88 -20.24 23.53
CA LEU A 138 6.74 -20.51 24.41
C LEU A 138 7.02 -21.72 25.30
N ASP A 139 6.24 -21.90 26.38
CA ASP A 139 6.44 -22.95 27.40
C ASP A 139 6.36 -24.36 26.82
N ASP A 140 5.67 -24.56 25.70
CA ASP A 140 5.58 -25.84 24.99
C ASP A 140 6.70 -26.04 23.94
N ASN A 141 7.77 -25.29 24.01
CA ASN A 141 8.88 -25.29 23.07
C ASN A 141 8.49 -24.90 21.63
N THR A 142 7.44 -24.10 21.46
CA THR A 142 7.05 -23.50 20.17
C THR A 142 7.73 -22.12 20.03
N GLY A 143 8.40 -21.89 18.92
CA GLY A 143 8.89 -20.55 18.54
C GLY A 143 7.74 -19.68 18.08
N TYR A 144 7.62 -18.48 18.66
CA TYR A 144 6.60 -17.52 18.25
C TYR A 144 7.25 -16.25 17.75
N VAL A 145 6.84 -15.80 16.55
CA VAL A 145 7.30 -14.56 15.94
C VAL A 145 6.07 -13.74 15.54
N GLN A 146 5.97 -12.52 16.07
CA GLN A 146 4.94 -11.55 15.67
C GLN A 146 5.54 -10.52 14.72
N CYS A 147 4.89 -10.35 13.54
CA CYS A 147 5.23 -9.35 12.54
C CYS A 147 4.00 -8.48 12.25
N LEU A 148 3.94 -7.29 12.84
CA LEU A 148 2.79 -6.37 12.71
C LEU A 148 2.90 -5.43 11.50
N THR A 149 4.09 -5.34 10.89
CA THR A 149 4.31 -4.47 9.71
C THR A 149 5.51 -4.97 8.91
N PHE A 150 5.47 -4.72 7.60
CA PHE A 150 6.60 -4.87 6.69
C PHE A 150 7.20 -3.51 6.29
N GLU A 151 6.82 -2.41 6.93
CA GLU A 151 7.42 -1.09 6.71
C GLU A 151 8.91 -1.06 7.13
N ASN A 152 9.26 -1.84 8.16
CA ASN A 152 10.65 -1.99 8.56
C ASN A 152 11.39 -2.93 7.60
N SER A 153 12.53 -2.48 7.10
CA SER A 153 13.42 -3.38 6.36
C SER A 153 14.11 -4.35 7.31
N PHE A 154 14.18 -5.62 6.94
CA PHE A 154 15.05 -6.57 7.62
C PHE A 154 16.49 -6.37 7.16
N GLY A 155 17.36 -5.92 8.06
CA GLY A 155 18.79 -5.83 7.83
C GLY A 155 19.44 -7.22 7.74
N ASN A 156 20.67 -7.24 7.24
CA ASN A 156 21.46 -8.47 7.25
C ASN A 156 21.66 -8.94 8.69
N GLY A 157 21.29 -10.18 8.96
CA GLY A 157 21.43 -10.78 10.28
C GLY A 157 20.22 -10.64 11.21
N ASN A 158 19.28 -9.72 11.00
CA ASN A 158 18.11 -9.63 11.88
C ASN A 158 17.27 -10.92 11.88
N LEU A 159 16.98 -11.47 10.71
CA LEU A 159 16.25 -12.74 10.60
C LEU A 159 17.11 -13.91 11.07
N ASP A 160 18.44 -13.87 10.83
CA ASP A 160 19.35 -14.89 11.32
C ASP A 160 19.36 -14.95 12.85
N GLU A 161 19.35 -13.79 13.53
CA GLU A 161 19.24 -13.71 14.98
C GLU A 161 17.93 -14.37 15.47
N VAL A 162 16.79 -14.03 14.86
CA VAL A 162 15.48 -14.59 15.24
C VAL A 162 15.48 -16.10 15.09
N PHE A 163 15.85 -16.61 13.91
CA PHE A 163 15.77 -18.05 13.64
C PHE A 163 16.88 -18.85 14.33
N TYR A 164 18.04 -18.28 14.59
CA TYR A 164 19.05 -18.90 15.43
C TYR A 164 18.56 -19.08 16.89
N TYR A 165 17.92 -18.07 17.45
CA TYR A 165 17.33 -18.17 18.78
C TYR A 165 16.22 -19.20 18.85
N LEU A 166 15.42 -19.35 17.79
CA LEU A 166 14.32 -20.30 17.70
C LEU A 166 14.72 -21.69 17.19
N ALA A 167 15.98 -21.89 16.81
CA ALA A 167 16.47 -23.16 16.27
C ALA A 167 16.19 -24.41 17.15
N PRO A 168 16.18 -24.33 18.49
CA PRO A 168 15.83 -25.48 19.33
C PRO A 168 14.35 -25.86 19.29
N CYS A 169 13.48 -25.03 18.74
CA CYS A 169 12.03 -25.27 18.70
C CYS A 169 11.67 -26.30 17.64
N SER A 170 10.72 -27.18 17.96
CA SER A 170 10.18 -28.15 17.00
C SER A 170 9.12 -27.58 16.08
N LYS A 171 8.57 -26.42 16.41
CA LYS A 171 7.51 -25.71 15.68
C LYS A 171 7.77 -24.21 15.74
N ILE A 172 7.33 -23.52 14.70
CA ILE A 172 7.37 -22.04 14.65
C ILE A 172 6.00 -21.53 14.22
N ILE A 173 5.51 -20.50 14.92
CA ILE A 173 4.32 -19.74 14.55
C ILE A 173 4.80 -18.36 14.09
N ILE A 174 4.46 -17.98 12.85
CA ILE A 174 4.64 -16.63 12.34
C ILE A 174 3.28 -15.93 12.35
N ASP A 175 3.11 -15.03 13.29
CA ASP A 175 1.86 -14.29 13.48
C ASP A 175 1.89 -12.97 12.69
N VAL A 176 1.15 -12.95 11.58
CA VAL A 176 0.96 -11.76 10.73
C VAL A 176 -0.44 -11.16 10.87
N ARG A 177 -1.19 -11.57 11.88
CA ARG A 177 -2.50 -10.96 12.16
C ARG A 177 -2.31 -9.48 12.47
N ASN A 178 -3.23 -8.65 11.97
CA ASN A 178 -3.13 -7.20 12.07
C ASN A 178 -1.85 -6.59 11.44
N ASN A 179 -1.21 -7.30 10.51
CA ASN A 179 -0.10 -6.72 9.74
C ASN A 179 -0.64 -5.69 8.76
N GLY A 180 -0.11 -4.47 8.85
CA GLY A 180 -0.54 -3.33 8.02
C GLY A 180 0.06 -3.32 6.60
N GLY A 181 0.86 -4.33 6.24
CA GLY A 181 1.58 -4.33 4.98
C GLY A 181 2.92 -3.60 5.06
N GLY A 182 3.39 -3.07 3.94
CA GLY A 182 4.67 -2.37 3.79
C GLY A 182 5.45 -2.84 2.57
N MET A 183 6.76 -3.01 2.70
CA MET A 183 7.64 -3.37 1.58
C MET A 183 7.53 -4.85 1.21
N ILE A 184 7.24 -5.14 -0.05
CA ILE A 184 7.22 -6.51 -0.60
C ILE A 184 8.56 -7.22 -0.35
N THR A 185 9.68 -6.51 -0.49
CA THR A 185 11.02 -7.07 -0.23
C THR A 185 11.21 -7.55 1.21
N SER A 186 10.57 -6.91 2.20
CA SER A 186 10.59 -7.37 3.59
C SER A 186 9.77 -8.65 3.77
N ALA A 187 8.57 -8.71 3.17
CA ALA A 187 7.75 -9.92 3.19
C ALA A 187 8.48 -11.10 2.51
N GLN A 188 9.10 -10.86 1.34
CA GLN A 188 9.90 -11.86 0.62
C GLN A 188 11.07 -12.37 1.45
N LYS A 189 11.81 -11.49 2.13
CA LYS A 189 12.93 -11.88 3.01
C LYS A 189 12.48 -12.77 4.17
N LEU A 190 11.31 -12.49 4.76
CA LEU A 190 10.76 -13.36 5.81
C LEU A 190 10.32 -14.70 5.22
N ALA A 191 9.59 -14.69 4.11
CA ALA A 191 9.09 -15.90 3.45
C ALA A 191 10.22 -16.81 2.95
N SER A 192 11.32 -16.23 2.47
CA SER A 192 12.48 -16.98 1.98
C SER A 192 13.19 -17.83 3.07
N ARG A 193 12.85 -17.65 4.34
CA ARG A 193 13.35 -18.50 5.43
C ARG A 193 12.66 -19.87 5.50
N PHE A 194 11.61 -20.07 4.71
CA PHE A 194 10.79 -21.29 4.72
C PHE A 194 10.82 -22.04 3.40
N THR A 195 11.67 -21.64 2.48
CA THR A 195 11.87 -22.33 1.18
C THR A 195 13.34 -22.24 0.75
N ASP A 196 13.83 -23.26 0.09
CA ASP A 196 15.14 -23.35 -0.56
C ASP A 196 15.02 -23.27 -2.09
N GLU A 197 13.80 -23.12 -2.59
CA GLU A 197 13.50 -22.99 -4.01
C GLU A 197 12.94 -21.60 -4.34
N GLU A 198 13.16 -21.14 -5.58
CA GLU A 198 12.51 -19.97 -6.12
C GLU A 198 11.06 -20.30 -6.49
N LEU A 199 10.12 -19.65 -5.82
CA LEU A 199 8.69 -19.86 -6.00
C LEU A 199 8.02 -18.61 -6.60
N LEU A 200 7.27 -18.80 -7.68
CA LEU A 200 6.38 -17.77 -8.19
C LEU A 200 5.16 -17.66 -7.27
N VAL A 201 5.08 -16.56 -6.51
CA VAL A 201 3.99 -16.31 -5.54
C VAL A 201 2.90 -15.38 -6.06
N GLY A 202 3.13 -14.70 -7.19
CA GLY A 202 2.15 -13.79 -7.80
C GLY A 202 2.76 -12.87 -8.84
N TYR A 203 1.92 -11.99 -9.36
CA TYR A 203 2.28 -10.98 -10.34
C TYR A 203 1.90 -9.59 -9.82
N ILE A 204 2.72 -8.60 -10.12
CA ILE A 204 2.38 -7.19 -9.94
C ILE A 204 1.85 -6.69 -11.28
N GLN A 205 0.61 -6.24 -11.29
CA GLN A 205 -0.01 -5.62 -12.47
C GLN A 205 -0.07 -4.12 -12.30
N HIS A 206 0.26 -3.41 -13.37
CA HIS A 206 0.11 -1.96 -13.45
C HIS A 206 -0.96 -1.63 -14.48
N LYS A 207 -1.85 -0.68 -14.15
CA LYS A 207 -2.74 -0.11 -15.14
C LYS A 207 -1.90 0.79 -16.03
N THR A 208 -1.96 0.54 -17.34
CA THR A 208 -1.38 1.46 -18.34
C THR A 208 -2.47 2.46 -18.70
N GLY A 209 -2.22 3.73 -18.43
CA GLY A 209 -3.12 4.82 -18.81
C GLY A 209 -3.29 4.96 -20.32
#